data_bce3c03badcdd7c423529397a4b3c328
#
_entry.id   bce3c03badcdd7c423529397a4b3c328
#
_cell.length_a   1.000
_cell.length_b   1.000
_cell.length_c   1.000
_cell.angle_alpha   90.00
_cell.angle_beta   90.00
_cell.angle_gamma   90.00
#
_symmetry.space_group_name_H-M   'P 1'
#
loop_
_entity.id
_entity.type
_entity.pdbx_description
1 polymer ?
#
loop_
_entity_poly.entity_id
_entity_poly.type
_entity_poly.pdbx_seq_one_letter_code
_entity_poly.pdbx_strand_id
1 'polypeptide(L)'
;MKHFERYLVEFDSGASSAVSRVTLGLCIPSVFRALSGSRDQVWIDLVLFLALLIGLRVGPAVLRKVLPFSAEAKKIWLDRRQIAKLHDSYQWQKLFWIGLGLLPYALVGGGLRAGETVLMAICLIGGGAGLLIWRRINAAPPAPQIKAPVFNQSKA
;
A
#
# COMPACT_ATOMS: atom_id res chain seq x y z
N MET A 1 12.38 23.32 4.57
CA MET A 1 12.30 21.84 4.68
C MET A 1 13.52 21.21 4.01
N LYS A 2 14.24 20.31 4.66
CA LYS A 2 15.42 19.62 4.09
C LYS A 2 14.96 18.61 3.01
N HIS A 3 15.77 18.38 1.97
CA HIS A 3 15.43 17.42 0.90
C HIS A 3 15.02 16.04 1.44
N PHE A 4 15.75 15.55 2.44
CA PHE A 4 15.47 14.27 3.09
C PHE A 4 14.11 14.22 3.78
N GLU A 5 13.69 15.29 4.47
CA GLU A 5 12.36 15.38 5.09
C GLU A 5 11.24 15.28 4.07
N ARG A 6 11.44 15.84 2.88
CA ARG A 6 10.47 15.76 1.79
C ARG A 6 10.24 14.30 1.37
N TYR A 7 11.30 13.54 1.14
CA TYR A 7 11.18 12.12 0.80
C TYR A 7 10.52 11.32 1.91
N LEU A 8 10.85 11.58 3.17
CA LEU A 8 10.21 10.89 4.31
C LEU A 8 8.72 11.20 4.41
N VAL A 9 8.31 12.45 4.19
CA VAL A 9 6.89 12.84 4.19
C VAL A 9 6.16 12.18 3.03
N GLU A 10 6.72 12.17 1.84
CA GLU A 10 6.13 11.51 0.66
C GLU A 10 6.01 10.00 0.87
N PHE A 11 7.05 9.36 1.37
CA PHE A 11 7.05 7.93 1.64
C PHE A 11 6.02 7.55 2.70
N ASP A 12 6.01 8.20 3.86
CA ASP A 12 5.15 7.84 4.98
C ASP A 12 3.68 8.24 4.74
N SER A 13 3.41 9.35 4.04
CA SER A 13 2.04 9.79 3.77
C SER A 13 1.35 9.06 2.61
N GLY A 14 2.10 8.44 1.70
CA GLY A 14 1.57 7.84 0.48
C GLY A 14 2.13 6.47 0.16
N ALA A 15 3.40 6.39 -0.21
CA ALA A 15 4.01 5.18 -0.77
C ALA A 15 3.99 4.00 0.20
N SER A 16 4.38 4.19 1.47
CA SER A 16 4.39 3.14 2.50
C SER A 16 2.99 2.53 2.72
N SER A 17 1.97 3.37 2.73
CA SER A 17 0.58 2.93 2.85
C SER A 17 0.13 2.13 1.63
N ALA A 18 0.46 2.57 0.41
CA ALA A 18 0.11 1.87 -0.82
C ALA A 18 0.80 0.50 -0.88
N VAL A 19 2.12 0.45 -0.65
CA VAL A 19 2.89 -0.81 -0.67
C VAL A 19 2.41 -1.76 0.40
N SER A 20 2.09 -1.30 1.62
CA SER A 20 1.57 -2.18 2.68
C SER A 20 0.19 -2.77 2.32
N ARG A 21 -0.64 -2.08 1.55
CA ARG A 21 -1.93 -2.61 1.06
C ARG A 21 -1.74 -3.71 0.02
N VAL A 22 -0.83 -3.48 -0.92
CA VAL A 22 -0.43 -4.48 -1.93
C VAL A 22 0.10 -5.73 -1.24
N THR A 23 1.08 -5.57 -0.35
CA THR A 23 1.69 -6.66 0.40
C THR A 23 0.64 -7.45 1.20
N LEU A 24 -0.27 -6.78 1.89
CA LEU A 24 -1.35 -7.42 2.63
C LEU A 24 -2.26 -8.25 1.70
N GLY A 25 -2.63 -7.70 0.55
CA GLY A 25 -3.46 -8.41 -0.44
C GLY A 25 -2.78 -9.65 -1.00
N LEU A 26 -1.47 -9.59 -1.24
CA LEU A 26 -0.68 -10.73 -1.71
C LEU A 26 -0.43 -11.78 -0.61
N CYS A 27 -0.33 -11.37 0.65
CA CYS A 27 -0.16 -12.31 1.78
C CYS A 27 -1.37 -13.21 2.00
N ILE A 28 -2.60 -12.73 1.77
CA ILE A 28 -3.82 -13.49 2.07
C ILE A 28 -3.89 -14.83 1.32
N PRO A 29 -3.67 -14.89 -0.01
CA PRO A 29 -3.62 -16.16 -0.72
C PRO A 29 -2.52 -17.11 -0.20
N SER A 30 -1.35 -16.57 0.14
CA SER A 30 -0.24 -17.35 0.69
C SER A 30 -0.61 -17.98 2.04
N VAL A 31 -1.32 -17.23 2.91
CA VAL A 31 -1.83 -17.75 4.19
C VAL A 31 -2.80 -18.90 3.95
N PHE A 32 -3.76 -18.73 3.04
CA PHE A 32 -4.73 -19.79 2.73
C PHE A 32 -4.05 -21.04 2.21
N ARG A 33 -3.05 -20.90 1.35
CA ARG A 33 -2.27 -22.03 0.83
C ARG A 33 -1.44 -22.72 1.90
N ALA A 34 -0.80 -21.97 2.79
CA ALA A 34 -0.06 -22.52 3.91
C ALA A 34 -0.97 -23.35 4.85
N LEU A 35 -2.15 -22.82 5.17
CA LEU A 35 -3.14 -23.52 6.00
C LEU A 35 -3.74 -24.76 5.32
N SER A 36 -3.73 -24.80 3.99
CA SER A 36 -4.21 -25.95 3.19
C SER A 36 -3.17 -27.09 3.07
N GLY A 37 -2.03 -26.99 3.74
CA GLY A 37 -1.01 -28.03 3.78
C GLY A 37 -0.17 -28.17 2.51
N SER A 38 -0.15 -27.14 1.64
CA SER A 38 0.62 -27.16 0.42
C SER A 38 1.99 -26.50 0.58
N ARG A 39 3.05 -27.28 0.37
CA ARG A 39 4.48 -26.92 0.18
C ARG A 39 5.14 -26.06 1.25
N ASP A 40 6.29 -26.49 1.72
CA ASP A 40 7.16 -25.78 2.70
C ASP A 40 7.56 -24.38 2.22
N GLN A 41 7.65 -24.15 0.92
CA GLN A 41 8.02 -22.87 0.33
C GLN A 41 7.00 -21.76 0.60
N VAL A 42 5.72 -22.09 0.76
CA VAL A 42 4.67 -21.10 1.07
C VAL A 42 4.87 -20.47 2.45
N TRP A 43 5.43 -21.20 3.40
CA TRP A 43 5.74 -20.66 4.72
C TRP A 43 6.86 -19.63 4.67
N ILE A 44 7.88 -19.83 3.83
CA ILE A 44 8.97 -18.88 3.63
C ILE A 44 8.41 -17.60 3.03
N ASP A 45 7.60 -17.70 1.98
CA ASP A 45 6.95 -16.55 1.34
C ASP A 45 6.08 -15.77 2.33
N LEU A 46 5.31 -16.49 3.16
CA LEU A 46 4.49 -15.89 4.21
C LEU A 46 5.33 -15.10 5.21
N VAL A 47 6.43 -15.69 5.71
CA VAL A 47 7.33 -15.03 6.68
C VAL A 47 7.94 -13.78 6.05
N LEU A 48 8.41 -13.85 4.81
CA LEU A 48 8.97 -12.70 4.09
C LEU A 48 7.94 -11.58 3.89
N PHE A 49 6.71 -11.91 3.49
CA PHE A 49 5.64 -10.93 3.35
C PHE A 49 5.27 -10.28 4.68
N LEU A 50 5.16 -11.07 5.75
CA LEU A 50 4.88 -10.53 7.09
C LEU A 50 6.01 -9.63 7.58
N ALA A 51 7.27 -10.01 7.39
CA ALA A 51 8.42 -9.19 7.74
C ALA A 51 8.42 -7.86 6.96
N LEU A 52 8.14 -7.90 5.66
CA LEU A 52 8.00 -6.70 4.83
C LEU A 52 6.84 -5.83 5.30
N LEU A 53 5.68 -6.42 5.60
CA LEU A 53 4.51 -5.69 6.09
C LEU A 53 4.79 -4.99 7.42
N ILE A 54 5.44 -5.69 8.36
CA ILE A 54 5.85 -5.13 9.64
C ILE A 54 6.87 -4.00 9.41
N GLY A 55 7.87 -4.20 8.58
CA GLY A 55 8.87 -3.19 8.22
C GLY A 55 8.25 -1.92 7.64
N LEU A 56 7.29 -2.06 6.72
CA LEU A 56 6.57 -0.94 6.11
C LEU A 56 5.65 -0.19 7.10
N ARG A 57 5.16 -0.87 8.13
CA ARG A 57 4.32 -0.26 9.18
C ARG A 57 5.14 0.38 10.29
N VAL A 58 6.15 -0.30 10.75
CA VAL A 58 6.97 0.13 11.91
C VAL A 58 8.11 1.05 11.48
N GLY A 59 8.72 0.79 10.31
CA GLY A 59 9.86 1.55 9.80
C GLY A 59 9.64 3.06 9.77
N PRO A 60 8.56 3.59 9.16
CA PRO A 60 8.29 5.02 9.15
C PRO A 60 8.07 5.61 10.56
N ALA A 61 7.48 4.82 11.48
CA ALA A 61 7.26 5.27 12.86
C ALA A 61 8.58 5.38 13.64
N VAL A 62 9.49 4.43 13.44
CA VAL A 62 10.85 4.46 14.02
C VAL A 62 11.65 5.62 13.42
N LEU A 63 11.62 5.79 12.10
CA LEU A 63 12.31 6.90 11.43
C LEU A 63 11.86 8.27 11.95
N ARG A 64 10.58 8.47 12.20
CA ARG A 64 10.08 9.72 12.78
C ARG A 64 10.54 9.96 14.22
N LYS A 65 10.81 8.91 15.00
CA LYS A 65 11.38 9.05 16.35
C LYS A 65 12.84 9.44 16.31
N VAL A 66 13.59 8.90 15.35
CA VAL A 66 15.03 9.17 15.19
C VAL A 66 15.28 10.51 14.49
N LEU A 67 14.45 10.80 13.49
CA LEU A 67 14.54 12.02 12.67
C LEU A 67 13.20 12.76 12.73
N PRO A 68 12.97 13.58 13.77
CA PRO A 68 11.71 14.30 13.93
C PRO A 68 11.53 15.31 12.79
N PHE A 69 10.31 15.38 12.26
CA PHE A 69 9.94 16.34 11.24
C PHE A 69 10.01 17.77 11.76
N SER A 70 10.45 18.71 10.93
CA SER A 70 10.25 20.14 11.18
C SER A 70 8.75 20.47 11.30
N ALA A 71 8.42 21.59 11.92
CA ALA A 71 7.01 22.01 12.11
C ALA A 71 6.26 22.10 10.77
N GLU A 72 6.92 22.60 9.73
CA GLU A 72 6.37 22.68 8.35
C GLU A 72 6.10 21.29 7.76
N ALA A 73 7.09 20.39 7.82
CA ALA A 73 6.98 19.03 7.31
C ALA A 73 5.89 18.23 8.04
N LYS A 74 5.77 18.41 9.36
CA LYS A 74 4.74 17.79 10.19
C LYS A 74 3.33 18.25 9.80
N LYS A 75 3.15 19.54 9.51
CA LYS A 75 1.86 20.06 9.06
C LYS A 75 1.45 19.44 7.73
N ILE A 76 2.33 19.46 6.72
CA ILE A 76 2.07 18.86 5.39
C ILE A 76 1.76 17.37 5.52
N TRP A 77 2.50 16.64 6.35
CA TRP A 77 2.28 15.22 6.61
C TRP A 77 0.90 14.95 7.22
N LEU A 78 0.46 15.76 8.20
CA LEU A 78 -0.85 15.63 8.82
C LEU A 78 -1.97 15.91 7.82
N ASP A 79 -1.87 16.98 7.03
CA ASP A 79 -2.86 17.37 6.02
C ASP A 79 -3.02 16.25 4.96
N ARG A 80 -1.90 15.73 4.43
CA ARG A 80 -1.92 14.61 3.49
C ARG A 80 -2.55 13.36 4.08
N ARG A 81 -2.24 13.05 5.33
CA ARG A 81 -2.77 11.87 6.00
C ARG A 81 -4.26 12.00 6.29
N GLN A 82 -4.73 13.21 6.59
CA GLN A 82 -6.15 13.49 6.77
C GLN A 82 -6.92 13.33 5.46
N ILE A 83 -6.42 13.90 4.36
CA ILE A 83 -6.98 13.74 3.02
C ILE A 83 -7.02 12.25 2.64
N ALA A 84 -5.92 11.53 2.84
CA ALA A 84 -5.86 10.10 2.54
C ALA A 84 -6.88 9.28 3.33
N LYS A 85 -7.16 9.63 4.59
CA LYS A 85 -8.20 8.95 5.40
C LYS A 85 -9.60 9.22 4.88
N LEU A 86 -9.91 10.46 4.50
CA LEU A 86 -11.23 10.85 4.02
C LEU A 86 -11.58 10.18 2.67
N HIS A 87 -10.56 10.00 1.82
CA HIS A 87 -10.72 9.43 0.48
C HIS A 87 -10.21 7.99 0.37
N ASP A 88 -10.22 7.25 1.48
CA ASP A 88 -9.65 5.91 1.52
C ASP A 88 -10.51 4.89 0.78
N SER A 89 -9.95 4.32 -0.28
CA SER A 89 -10.53 3.20 -1.04
C SER A 89 -9.99 1.83 -0.58
N TYR A 90 -9.52 1.74 0.66
CA TYR A 90 -8.78 0.60 1.20
C TYR A 90 -9.47 -0.75 0.99
N GLN A 91 -10.77 -0.84 1.22
CA GLN A 91 -11.51 -2.09 1.10
C GLN A 91 -11.50 -2.62 -0.34
N TRP A 92 -11.74 -1.73 -1.33
CA TRP A 92 -11.72 -2.08 -2.74
C TRP A 92 -10.33 -2.45 -3.23
N GLN A 93 -9.30 -1.70 -2.80
CA GLN A 93 -7.91 -2.01 -3.09
C GLN A 93 -7.51 -3.38 -2.54
N LYS A 94 -7.89 -3.68 -1.30
CA LYS A 94 -7.62 -4.97 -0.65
C LYS A 94 -8.22 -6.14 -1.43
N LEU A 95 -9.50 -6.04 -1.81
CA LEU A 95 -10.15 -7.07 -2.62
C LEU A 95 -9.43 -7.28 -3.95
N PHE A 96 -9.13 -6.21 -4.66
CA PHE A 96 -8.42 -6.28 -5.94
C PHE A 96 -7.05 -6.97 -5.80
N TRP A 97 -6.26 -6.63 -4.78
CA TRP A 97 -4.95 -7.23 -4.55
C TRP A 97 -5.02 -8.69 -4.09
N ILE A 98 -6.07 -9.09 -3.37
CA ILE A 98 -6.32 -10.51 -3.05
C ILE A 98 -6.56 -11.30 -4.34
N GLY A 99 -7.41 -10.79 -5.23
CA GLY A 99 -7.66 -11.43 -6.52
C GLY A 99 -6.39 -11.53 -7.38
N LEU A 100 -5.59 -10.45 -7.41
CA LEU A 100 -4.33 -10.44 -8.15
C LEU A 100 -3.30 -11.41 -7.55
N GLY A 101 -3.27 -11.57 -6.24
CA GLY A 101 -2.39 -12.53 -5.54
C GLY A 101 -2.74 -13.99 -5.81
N LEU A 102 -3.98 -14.30 -6.20
CA LEU A 102 -4.38 -15.65 -6.64
C LEU A 102 -3.97 -15.96 -8.08
N LEU A 103 -3.71 -14.95 -8.91
CA LEU A 103 -3.39 -15.11 -10.33
C LEU A 103 -2.14 -15.97 -10.57
N PRO A 104 -1.00 -15.80 -9.88
CA PRO A 104 0.18 -16.64 -10.05
C PRO A 104 -0.11 -18.13 -9.80
N TYR A 105 -0.96 -18.43 -8.81
CA TYR A 105 -1.34 -19.83 -8.52
C TYR A 105 -2.22 -20.42 -9.61
N ALA A 106 -3.04 -19.59 -10.28
CA ALA A 106 -3.80 -20.02 -11.45
C ALA A 106 -2.89 -20.38 -12.63
N LEU A 107 -1.80 -19.64 -12.82
CA LEU A 107 -0.92 -19.75 -13.98
C LEU A 107 0.17 -20.82 -13.81
N VAL A 108 0.75 -20.96 -12.61
CA VAL A 108 1.98 -21.73 -12.38
C VAL A 108 1.76 -22.95 -11.48
N GLY A 109 0.78 -22.95 -10.63
CA GLY A 109 0.69 -23.85 -9.49
C GLY A 109 -0.16 -25.13 -9.64
N GLY A 110 -0.42 -25.60 -10.86
CA GLY A 110 -1.31 -26.77 -11.04
C GLY A 110 -2.80 -26.43 -10.98
N GLY A 111 -3.13 -25.17 -11.13
CA GLY A 111 -4.50 -24.66 -11.18
C GLY A 111 -5.09 -24.24 -9.84
N LEU A 112 -6.15 -23.47 -9.91
CA LEU A 112 -6.99 -23.10 -8.78
C LEU A 112 -8.12 -24.12 -8.62
N ARG A 113 -8.52 -24.37 -7.37
CA ARG A 113 -9.78 -25.09 -7.11
C ARG A 113 -10.96 -24.22 -7.55
N ALA A 114 -12.08 -24.84 -7.88
CA ALA A 114 -13.27 -24.11 -8.36
C ALA A 114 -13.66 -22.93 -7.45
N GLY A 115 -13.65 -23.12 -6.13
CA GLY A 115 -13.93 -22.06 -5.17
C GLY A 115 -12.90 -20.91 -5.18
N GLU A 116 -11.61 -21.23 -5.36
CA GLU A 116 -10.54 -20.22 -5.46
C GLU A 116 -10.67 -19.40 -6.76
N THR A 117 -11.05 -20.04 -7.86
CA THR A 117 -11.31 -19.36 -9.15
C THR A 117 -12.47 -18.39 -9.04
N VAL A 118 -13.57 -18.80 -8.41
CA VAL A 118 -14.73 -17.94 -8.15
C VAL A 118 -14.32 -16.75 -7.25
N LEU A 119 -13.60 -17.04 -6.17
CA LEU A 119 -13.10 -15.98 -5.27
C LEU A 119 -12.20 -15.00 -6.01
N MET A 120 -11.27 -15.49 -6.84
CA MET A 120 -10.40 -14.63 -7.64
C MET A 120 -11.21 -13.73 -8.57
N ALA A 121 -12.19 -14.30 -9.29
CA ALA A 121 -13.05 -13.54 -10.20
C ALA A 121 -13.85 -12.45 -9.45
N ILE A 122 -14.48 -12.79 -8.33
CA ILE A 122 -15.21 -11.85 -7.49
C ILE A 122 -14.28 -10.74 -6.99
N CYS A 123 -13.09 -11.08 -6.51
CA CYS A 123 -12.13 -10.11 -5.98
C CYS A 123 -11.57 -9.19 -7.08
N LEU A 124 -11.26 -9.70 -8.27
CA LEU A 124 -10.75 -8.90 -9.38
C LEU A 124 -11.84 -7.99 -9.95
N ILE A 125 -12.99 -8.55 -10.26
CA ILE A 125 -14.10 -7.79 -10.88
C ILE A 125 -14.70 -6.83 -9.85
N GLY A 126 -15.07 -7.32 -8.68
CA GLY A 126 -15.68 -6.52 -7.63
C GLY A 126 -14.71 -5.46 -7.08
N GLY A 127 -13.47 -5.83 -6.81
CA GLY A 127 -12.44 -4.90 -6.37
C GLY A 127 -12.11 -3.85 -7.42
N GLY A 128 -11.95 -4.25 -8.68
CA GLY A 128 -11.67 -3.35 -9.80
C GLY A 128 -12.82 -2.39 -10.09
N ALA A 129 -14.04 -2.90 -10.22
CA ALA A 129 -15.24 -2.08 -10.42
C ALA A 129 -15.46 -1.14 -9.23
N GLY A 130 -15.35 -1.65 -8.00
CA GLY A 130 -15.46 -0.85 -6.78
C GLY A 130 -14.45 0.30 -6.72
N LEU A 131 -13.19 0.05 -7.11
CA LEU A 131 -12.15 1.09 -7.19
C LEU A 131 -12.50 2.18 -8.21
N LEU A 132 -12.99 1.79 -9.39
CA LEU A 132 -13.34 2.73 -10.45
C LEU A 132 -14.53 3.60 -10.04
N ILE A 133 -15.59 2.98 -9.48
CA ILE A 133 -16.77 3.68 -9.00
C ILE A 133 -16.41 4.61 -7.84
N TRP A 134 -15.66 4.09 -6.85
CA TRP A 134 -15.23 4.88 -5.70
C TRP A 134 -14.41 6.12 -6.10
N ARG A 135 -13.46 5.96 -7.04
CA ARG A 135 -12.68 7.09 -7.55
C ARG A 135 -13.50 8.14 -8.26
N ARG A 136 -14.57 7.74 -8.97
CA ARG A 136 -15.48 8.67 -9.63
C ARG A 136 -16.33 9.46 -8.63
N ILE A 137 -16.82 8.81 -7.58
CA ILE A 137 -17.70 9.44 -6.58
C ILE A 137 -16.87 10.28 -5.58
N ASN A 138 -15.72 9.78 -5.17
CA ASN A 138 -14.88 10.40 -4.14
C ASN A 138 -13.55 10.89 -4.71
N ALA A 139 -13.61 11.75 -5.74
CA ALA A 139 -12.40 12.39 -6.27
C ALA A 139 -11.69 13.19 -5.16
N ALA A 140 -10.51 12.75 -4.77
CA ALA A 140 -9.72 13.45 -3.77
C ALA A 140 -9.25 14.81 -4.30
N PRO A 141 -9.27 15.87 -3.50
CA PRO A 141 -8.64 17.12 -3.87
C PRO A 141 -7.13 16.89 -4.10
N PRO A 142 -6.48 17.70 -4.96
CA PRO A 142 -5.05 17.55 -5.19
C PRO A 142 -4.28 17.64 -3.88
N ALA A 143 -3.39 16.67 -3.66
CA ALA A 143 -2.59 16.64 -2.44
C ALA A 143 -1.77 17.95 -2.32
N PRO A 144 -1.62 18.52 -1.11
CA PRO A 144 -0.82 19.70 -0.89
C PRO A 144 0.58 19.51 -1.49
N GLN A 145 0.94 20.40 -2.42
CA GLN A 145 2.24 20.30 -3.08
C GLN A 145 3.33 20.71 -2.10
N ILE A 146 4.36 19.89 -2.00
CA ILE A 146 5.57 20.26 -1.29
C ILE A 146 6.35 21.21 -2.21
N LYS A 147 6.25 22.52 -1.96
CA LYS A 147 7.01 23.52 -2.73
C LYS A 147 8.49 23.16 -2.69
N ALA A 148 9.09 23.04 -3.86
CA ALA A 148 10.54 22.93 -3.94
C ALA A 148 11.17 24.17 -3.26
N PRO A 149 12.28 24.01 -2.53
CA PRO A 149 12.98 25.18 -2.00
C PRO A 149 13.31 26.09 -3.19
N VAL A 150 12.83 27.32 -3.14
CA VAL A 150 13.22 28.35 -4.11
C VAL A 150 14.71 28.57 -3.88
N PHE A 151 15.51 28.01 -4.78
CA PHE A 151 16.93 28.37 -4.84
C PHE A 151 16.96 29.85 -5.24
N ASN A 152 17.26 30.71 -4.28
CA ASN A 152 17.52 32.13 -4.57
C ASN A 152 18.73 32.18 -5.53
N GLN A 153 18.44 32.30 -6.82
CA GLN A 153 19.44 32.64 -7.86
C GLN A 153 19.80 34.16 -7.80
N SER A 154 19.73 34.78 -6.67
CA SER A 154 20.18 36.16 -6.50
C SER A 154 21.52 36.21 -5.77
N LYS A 155 22.58 35.80 -6.42
CA LYS A 155 23.97 36.25 -6.19
C LYS A 155 24.80 35.83 -7.40
N ALA A 156 24.66 36.55 -8.47
CA ALA A 156 25.69 36.74 -9.47
C ALA A 156 25.86 38.25 -9.62
#